data_a86699c0cf86a1e8fb235418d636f2ab
#
_entry.id   a86699c0cf86a1e8fb235418d636f2ab
#
_cell.length_a   1.000
_cell.length_b   1.000
_cell.length_c   1.000
_cell.angle_alpha   90.00
_cell.angle_beta   90.00
_cell.angle_gamma   90.00
#
_symmetry.space_group_name_H-M   'P 1'
#
loop_
_entity.id
_entity.type
_entity.pdbx_description
1 polymer ?
#
loop_
_entity_poly.entity_id
_entity_poly.type
_entity_poly.pdbx_seq_one_letter_code
_entity_poly.pdbx_strand_id
1 'polypeptide(L)'
;MSTYKKALEKVQSSSWSDFFKTQDLTQLMEMLDESETTIYPSPKDMFKVFELSPQDIKVMILGQDPYYNPGQAMGLAFSVNPDTQTPKSLKNIFKELKNNLGVERDNPDLEDWHQQGVFLLNTALSVPEKKPNAHKKYWKKFTNDLIQYLTEMNPNIIYIMWGNNAKAFGKKIEKILNSKDLIHYAPHPSPLSAYQGFFNSKPFSWANKKLNELGKTEIKW
;
A
#
# COMPACT_ATOMS: atom_id res chain seq x y z
N MET A 1 14.01 -8.68 21.67
CA MET A 1 13.10 -8.94 20.54
C MET A 1 12.45 -7.63 20.14
N SER A 2 12.16 -7.45 18.85
CA SER A 2 11.38 -6.29 18.38
C SER A 2 9.91 -6.50 18.74
N THR A 3 9.22 -5.46 19.23
CA THR A 3 7.79 -5.46 19.52
C THR A 3 7.09 -4.44 18.62
N TYR A 4 5.77 -4.53 18.48
CA TYR A 4 4.98 -3.55 17.71
C TYR A 4 5.07 -2.16 18.34
N LYS A 5 5.13 -2.08 19.66
CA LYS A 5 5.37 -0.83 20.39
C LYS A 5 6.70 -0.17 20.00
N LYS A 6 7.80 -0.93 19.98
CA LYS A 6 9.11 -0.42 19.54
C LYS A 6 9.13 -0.02 18.06
N ALA A 7 8.39 -0.76 17.22
CA ALA A 7 8.24 -0.39 15.81
C ALA A 7 7.50 0.94 15.64
N LEU A 8 6.47 1.19 16.45
CA LEU A 8 5.77 2.47 16.50
C LEU A 8 6.70 3.61 16.94
N GLU A 9 7.44 3.44 18.01
CA GLU A 9 8.42 4.43 18.51
C GLU A 9 9.43 4.84 17.43
N LYS A 10 9.91 3.86 16.66
CA LYS A 10 10.84 4.11 15.55
C LYS A 10 10.23 4.99 14.46
N VAL A 11 9.00 4.70 14.01
CA VAL A 11 8.36 5.48 12.94
C VAL A 11 7.94 6.86 13.43
N GLN A 12 7.57 7.01 14.70
CA GLN A 12 7.28 8.31 15.33
C GLN A 12 8.49 9.25 15.36
N SER A 13 9.69 8.73 15.27
CA SER A 13 10.96 9.49 15.23
C SER A 13 11.49 9.68 13.80
N SER A 14 10.72 9.32 12.78
CA SER A 14 11.09 9.43 11.36
C SER A 14 10.58 10.72 10.72
N SER A 15 10.70 10.80 9.37
CA SER A 15 10.09 11.87 8.56
C SER A 15 8.56 11.93 8.66
N TRP A 16 7.92 10.96 9.31
CA TRP A 16 6.49 10.88 9.55
C TRP A 16 6.08 11.38 10.94
N SER A 17 7.02 11.92 11.72
CA SER A 17 6.77 12.33 13.11
C SER A 17 5.55 13.24 13.26
N ASP A 18 5.35 14.20 12.36
CA ASP A 18 4.24 15.15 12.43
C ASP A 18 2.88 14.46 12.26
N PHE A 19 2.78 13.48 11.38
CA PHE A 19 1.56 12.67 11.26
C PHE A 19 1.38 11.77 12.48
N PHE A 20 2.40 10.99 12.85
CA PHE A 20 2.27 10.00 13.92
C PHE A 20 2.03 10.61 15.29
N LYS A 21 2.46 11.85 15.57
CA LYS A 21 2.12 12.59 16.80
C LYS A 21 0.61 12.83 16.96
N THR A 22 -0.14 12.86 15.87
CA THR A 22 -1.59 13.02 15.88
C THR A 22 -2.36 11.71 16.09
N GLN A 23 -1.64 10.56 16.09
CA GLN A 23 -2.25 9.22 16.13
C GLN A 23 -1.99 8.55 17.49
N ASP A 24 -3.06 8.18 18.18
CA ASP A 24 -2.95 7.33 19.36
C ASP A 24 -3.11 5.85 18.95
N LEU A 25 -1.98 5.17 18.83
CA LEU A 25 -1.89 3.75 18.49
C LEU A 25 -1.43 2.88 19.67
N THR A 26 -1.26 3.45 20.86
CA THR A 26 -0.67 2.77 22.02
C THR A 26 -1.41 1.49 22.35
N GLN A 27 -2.72 1.57 22.58
CA GLN A 27 -3.55 0.41 22.91
C GLN A 27 -3.57 -0.63 21.78
N LEU A 28 -3.53 -0.19 20.53
CA LEU A 28 -3.47 -1.13 19.39
C LEU A 28 -2.14 -1.89 19.40
N MET A 29 -1.02 -1.23 19.62
CA MET A 29 0.29 -1.91 19.68
C MET A 29 0.38 -2.88 20.87
N GLU A 30 -0.16 -2.51 22.02
CA GLU A 30 -0.26 -3.40 23.19
C GLU A 30 -1.09 -4.65 22.86
N MET A 31 -2.25 -4.49 22.26
CA MET A 31 -3.09 -5.61 21.82
C MET A 31 -2.35 -6.53 20.83
N LEU A 32 -1.54 -5.96 19.92
CA LEU A 32 -0.76 -6.77 18.98
C LEU A 32 0.39 -7.51 19.67
N ASP A 33 1.09 -6.87 20.63
CA ASP A 33 2.18 -7.46 21.38
C ASP A 33 1.71 -8.57 22.34
N GLU A 34 0.47 -8.48 22.87
CA GLU A 34 -0.15 -9.45 23.77
C GLU A 34 -0.91 -10.57 23.03
N SER A 35 -0.97 -10.50 21.70
CA SER A 35 -1.74 -11.47 20.91
C SER A 35 -1.19 -12.89 21.01
N GLU A 36 -2.04 -13.86 21.39
CA GLU A 36 -1.73 -15.28 21.34
C GLU A 36 -1.65 -15.84 19.90
N THR A 37 -2.25 -15.13 18.93
CA THR A 37 -2.22 -15.50 17.51
C THR A 37 -1.07 -14.78 16.84
N THR A 38 -0.34 -15.47 15.96
CA THR A 38 0.68 -14.83 15.13
C THR A 38 0.08 -13.69 14.30
N ILE A 39 0.70 -12.53 14.37
CA ILE A 39 0.30 -11.33 13.62
C ILE A 39 1.27 -11.09 12.48
N TYR A 40 0.75 -10.75 11.31
CA TYR A 40 1.54 -10.37 10.13
C TYR A 40 1.27 -8.92 9.73
N PRO A 41 2.28 -8.22 9.17
CA PRO A 41 3.70 -8.61 9.13
C PRO A 41 4.34 -8.62 10.53
N SER A 42 5.59 -9.07 10.60
CA SER A 42 6.37 -9.03 11.84
C SER A 42 6.54 -7.57 12.33
N PRO A 43 6.83 -7.35 13.64
CA PRO A 43 7.04 -6.00 14.15
C PRO A 43 8.06 -5.17 13.37
N LYS A 44 9.14 -5.81 12.87
CA LYS A 44 10.19 -5.11 12.08
C LYS A 44 9.69 -4.60 10.73
N ASP A 45 8.66 -5.23 10.16
CA ASP A 45 8.16 -4.95 8.81
C ASP A 45 6.86 -4.14 8.82
N MET A 46 6.16 -4.02 9.97
CA MET A 46 4.82 -3.42 10.05
C MET A 46 4.75 -2.01 9.45
N PHE A 47 5.73 -1.21 9.71
CA PHE A 47 5.79 0.18 9.26
C PHE A 47 6.77 0.40 8.09
N LYS A 48 7.16 -0.66 7.37
CA LYS A 48 8.11 -0.58 6.25
C LYS A 48 7.68 0.43 5.18
N VAL A 49 6.40 0.50 4.87
CA VAL A 49 5.87 1.48 3.90
C VAL A 49 6.21 2.93 4.26
N PHE A 50 6.43 3.24 5.54
CA PHE A 50 6.80 4.56 6.05
C PHE A 50 8.31 4.84 6.02
N GLU A 51 9.12 3.94 5.47
CA GLU A 51 10.54 4.22 5.18
C GLU A 51 10.67 5.21 4.01
N LEU A 52 9.66 5.27 3.12
CA LEU A 52 9.54 6.32 2.13
C LEU A 52 9.04 7.62 2.79
N SER A 53 9.78 8.71 2.62
CA SER A 53 9.40 10.02 3.15
C SER A 53 8.10 10.53 2.50
N PRO A 54 7.21 11.22 3.24
CA PRO A 54 5.97 11.77 2.69
C PRO A 54 6.16 12.63 1.44
N GLN A 55 7.24 13.40 1.40
CA GLN A 55 7.57 14.30 0.28
C GLN A 55 8.01 13.57 -0.98
N ASP A 56 8.55 12.34 -0.82
CA ASP A 56 9.08 11.54 -1.92
C ASP A 56 8.02 10.64 -2.57
N ILE A 57 6.80 10.65 -2.03
CA ILE A 57 5.70 9.87 -2.58
C ILE A 57 5.27 10.45 -3.92
N LYS A 58 5.39 9.66 -4.97
CA LYS A 58 4.96 9.97 -6.34
C LYS A 58 3.67 9.28 -6.71
N VAL A 59 3.57 8.00 -6.36
CA VAL A 59 2.43 7.13 -6.67
C VAL A 59 1.98 6.42 -5.41
N MET A 60 0.68 6.32 -5.18
CA MET A 60 0.10 5.48 -4.12
C MET A 60 -0.68 4.33 -4.75
N ILE A 61 -0.37 3.11 -4.32
CA ILE A 61 -1.17 1.90 -4.63
C ILE A 61 -1.75 1.38 -3.32
N LEU A 62 -3.07 1.22 -3.28
CA LEU A 62 -3.78 0.85 -2.07
C LEU A 62 -4.17 -0.63 -2.09
N GLY A 63 -3.57 -1.41 -1.17
CA GLY A 63 -3.98 -2.76 -0.85
C GLY A 63 -5.03 -2.82 0.25
N GLN A 64 -5.44 -4.02 0.65
CA GLN A 64 -6.45 -4.22 1.69
C GLN A 64 -5.80 -4.62 3.02
N ASP A 65 -5.36 -5.85 3.13
CA ASP A 65 -4.69 -6.44 4.29
C ASP A 65 -3.32 -6.97 3.90
N PRO A 66 -2.38 -7.10 4.83
CA PRO A 66 -1.19 -7.92 4.63
C PRO A 66 -1.58 -9.37 4.30
N TYR A 67 -0.69 -10.08 3.63
CA TYR A 67 -0.85 -11.53 3.48
C TYR A 67 -0.82 -12.20 4.86
N TYR A 68 -1.72 -13.15 5.08
CA TYR A 68 -1.97 -13.78 6.40
C TYR A 68 -1.37 -15.18 6.53
N ASN A 69 -0.55 -15.60 5.58
CA ASN A 69 0.21 -16.85 5.67
C ASN A 69 1.65 -16.59 6.12
N PRO A 70 2.30 -17.56 6.78
CA PRO A 70 3.68 -17.43 7.21
C PRO A 70 4.63 -17.00 6.09
N GLY A 71 5.55 -16.10 6.42
CA GLY A 71 6.66 -15.69 5.55
C GLY A 71 6.30 -14.78 4.37
N GLN A 72 5.02 -14.48 4.13
CA GLN A 72 4.60 -13.69 2.95
C GLN A 72 4.68 -12.19 3.17
N ALA A 73 4.01 -11.67 4.20
CA ALA A 73 3.86 -10.23 4.41
C ALA A 73 5.17 -9.58 4.82
N MET A 74 5.52 -8.48 4.15
CA MET A 74 6.74 -7.71 4.38
C MET A 74 6.51 -6.20 4.53
N GLY A 75 5.28 -5.78 4.89
CA GLY A 75 4.94 -4.40 5.19
C GLY A 75 4.62 -3.51 3.98
N LEU A 76 4.71 -4.05 2.78
CA LEU A 76 4.34 -3.39 1.52
C LEU A 76 3.14 -4.09 0.89
N ALA A 77 2.14 -3.35 0.45
CA ALA A 77 0.96 -3.92 -0.20
C ALA A 77 1.34 -4.68 -1.48
N PHE A 78 0.75 -5.85 -1.68
CA PHE A 78 1.00 -6.81 -2.78
C PHE A 78 2.38 -7.45 -2.80
N SER A 79 3.40 -6.88 -2.15
CA SER A 79 4.75 -7.43 -2.06
C SER A 79 4.82 -8.65 -1.15
N VAL A 80 5.62 -9.63 -1.52
CA VAL A 80 5.93 -10.79 -0.68
C VAL A 80 7.43 -11.09 -0.70
N ASN A 81 7.88 -11.77 0.35
CA ASN A 81 9.25 -12.28 0.41
C ASN A 81 9.55 -13.16 -0.82
N PRO A 82 10.69 -12.96 -1.51
CA PRO A 82 11.11 -13.73 -2.68
C PRO A 82 11.13 -15.24 -2.48
N ASP A 83 11.38 -15.70 -1.25
CA ASP A 83 11.42 -17.12 -0.91
C ASP A 83 10.02 -17.76 -0.80
N THR A 84 8.95 -16.98 -1.02
CA THR A 84 7.58 -17.48 -0.95
C THR A 84 6.92 -17.57 -2.33
N GLN A 85 5.89 -18.43 -2.43
CA GLN A 85 5.14 -18.53 -3.68
C GLN A 85 4.44 -17.21 -4.00
N THR A 86 4.67 -16.66 -5.19
CA THR A 86 4.01 -15.44 -5.69
C THR A 86 2.49 -15.58 -5.66
N PRO A 87 1.76 -14.71 -4.92
CA PRO A 87 0.31 -14.76 -4.84
C PRO A 87 -0.38 -14.48 -6.18
N LYS A 88 -1.59 -15.03 -6.33
CA LYS A 88 -2.35 -14.91 -7.60
C LYS A 88 -2.61 -13.46 -8.01
N SER A 89 -2.89 -12.57 -7.06
CA SER A 89 -3.10 -11.15 -7.37
C SER A 89 -1.82 -10.50 -7.90
N LEU A 90 -0.66 -10.80 -7.31
CA LEU A 90 0.62 -10.27 -7.76
C LEU A 90 1.00 -10.83 -9.15
N LYS A 91 0.74 -12.11 -9.41
CA LYS A 91 0.89 -12.69 -10.77
C LYS A 91 0.06 -11.95 -11.81
N ASN A 92 -1.17 -11.56 -11.46
CA ASN A 92 -2.02 -10.78 -12.36
C ASN A 92 -1.49 -9.35 -12.55
N ILE A 93 -0.93 -8.73 -11.49
CA ILE A 93 -0.25 -7.43 -11.59
C ILE A 93 0.92 -7.53 -12.59
N PHE A 94 1.77 -8.55 -12.48
CA PHE A 94 2.88 -8.78 -13.42
C PHE A 94 2.41 -9.07 -14.84
N LYS A 95 1.32 -9.82 -15.00
CA LYS A 95 0.70 -10.04 -16.31
C LYS A 95 0.23 -8.74 -16.96
N GLU A 96 -0.42 -7.86 -16.18
CA GLU A 96 -0.83 -6.54 -16.67
C GLU A 96 0.39 -5.65 -16.96
N LEU A 97 1.43 -5.70 -16.15
CA LEU A 97 2.68 -4.99 -16.39
C LEU A 97 3.30 -5.37 -17.74
N LYS A 98 3.40 -6.68 -18.02
CA LYS A 98 3.87 -7.19 -19.32
C LYS A 98 2.97 -6.73 -20.47
N ASN A 99 1.65 -6.81 -20.33
CA ASN A 99 0.71 -6.37 -21.35
C ASN A 99 0.75 -4.87 -21.60
N ASN A 100 0.96 -4.07 -20.56
CA ASN A 100 0.92 -2.61 -20.61
C ASN A 100 2.24 -1.98 -21.11
N LEU A 101 3.38 -2.50 -20.63
CA LEU A 101 4.70 -1.91 -20.89
C LEU A 101 5.70 -2.87 -21.56
N GLY A 102 5.37 -4.15 -21.76
CA GLY A 102 6.29 -5.16 -22.25
C GLY A 102 7.34 -5.60 -21.21
N VAL A 103 7.23 -5.15 -19.96
CA VAL A 103 8.18 -5.48 -18.89
C VAL A 103 7.82 -6.83 -18.28
N GLU A 104 8.75 -7.76 -18.31
CA GLU A 104 8.65 -9.03 -17.61
C GLU A 104 9.25 -8.92 -16.21
N ARG A 105 8.52 -9.42 -15.20
CA ARG A 105 8.95 -9.42 -13.83
C ARG A 105 8.63 -10.75 -13.16
N ASP A 106 9.59 -11.33 -12.48
CA ASP A 106 9.49 -12.56 -11.69
C ASP A 106 9.76 -12.32 -10.19
N ASN A 107 10.53 -11.28 -9.84
CA ASN A 107 10.77 -10.92 -8.44
C ASN A 107 9.48 -10.42 -7.77
N PRO A 108 8.94 -11.14 -6.76
CA PRO A 108 7.70 -10.77 -6.08
C PRO A 108 7.90 -9.69 -5.00
N ASP A 109 9.15 -9.32 -4.71
CA ASP A 109 9.46 -8.18 -3.87
C ASP A 109 9.34 -6.88 -4.65
N LEU A 110 8.51 -5.95 -4.17
CA LEU A 110 8.24 -4.65 -4.77
C LEU A 110 9.01 -3.51 -4.09
N GLU A 111 10.07 -3.83 -3.34
CA GLU A 111 10.91 -2.85 -2.66
C GLU A 111 11.49 -1.82 -3.63
N ASP A 112 11.90 -2.26 -4.82
CA ASP A 112 12.43 -1.38 -5.87
C ASP A 112 11.41 -0.35 -6.39
N TRP A 113 10.11 -0.68 -6.39
CA TRP A 113 9.06 0.29 -6.67
C TRP A 113 8.94 1.29 -5.52
N HIS A 114 8.94 0.77 -4.27
CA HIS A 114 8.85 1.59 -3.08
C HIS A 114 9.99 2.63 -3.03
N GLN A 115 11.22 2.22 -3.28
CA GLN A 115 12.41 3.08 -3.32
C GLN A 115 12.34 4.18 -4.40
N GLN A 116 11.54 4.00 -5.44
CA GLN A 116 11.33 4.99 -6.48
C GLN A 116 10.20 5.99 -6.18
N GLY A 117 9.53 5.85 -5.04
CA GLY A 117 8.41 6.72 -4.64
C GLY A 117 7.02 6.11 -4.80
N VAL A 118 6.91 4.77 -4.93
CA VAL A 118 5.61 4.08 -4.92
C VAL A 118 5.24 3.71 -3.49
N PHE A 119 4.24 4.37 -2.93
CA PHE A 119 3.72 4.12 -1.58
C PHE A 119 2.72 2.95 -1.62
N LEU A 120 3.20 1.75 -1.28
CA LEU A 120 2.46 0.49 -1.31
C LEU A 120 1.74 0.27 0.03
N LEU A 121 0.61 0.96 0.22
CA LEU A 121 -0.11 1.00 1.50
C LEU A 121 -1.23 -0.04 1.57
N ASN A 122 -1.25 -0.86 2.62
CA ASN A 122 -2.46 -1.63 2.98
C ASN A 122 -3.39 -0.78 3.87
N THR A 123 -4.70 -0.92 3.69
CA THR A 123 -5.71 -0.22 4.52
C THR A 123 -5.80 -0.74 5.95
N ALA A 124 -5.30 -1.95 6.21
CA ALA A 124 -4.97 -2.44 7.54
C ALA A 124 -3.49 -2.83 7.55
N LEU A 125 -2.72 -2.36 8.53
CA LEU A 125 -1.27 -2.63 8.58
C LEU A 125 -0.94 -3.95 9.27
N SER A 126 -1.93 -4.60 9.87
CA SER A 126 -1.76 -5.90 10.53
C SER A 126 -2.92 -6.83 10.26
N VAL A 127 -2.66 -8.13 10.33
CA VAL A 127 -3.65 -9.18 10.21
C VAL A 127 -3.23 -10.39 11.05
N PRO A 128 -4.16 -11.04 11.80
CA PRO A 128 -3.87 -12.30 12.45
C PRO A 128 -3.75 -13.42 11.42
N GLU A 129 -2.94 -14.41 11.72
CA GLU A 129 -2.77 -15.60 10.87
C GLU A 129 -4.13 -16.20 10.49
N LYS A 130 -4.34 -16.45 9.19
CA LYS A 130 -5.55 -17.04 8.60
C LYS A 130 -6.89 -16.33 8.90
N LYS A 131 -6.85 -15.05 9.35
CA LYS A 131 -8.05 -14.27 9.65
C LYS A 131 -8.10 -12.96 8.86
N PRO A 132 -8.34 -13.00 7.53
CA PRO A 132 -8.39 -11.79 6.71
C PRO A 132 -9.46 -10.81 7.24
N ASN A 133 -9.21 -9.51 7.09
CA ASN A 133 -10.07 -8.40 7.53
C ASN A 133 -10.25 -8.24 9.04
N ALA A 134 -9.69 -9.10 9.90
CA ALA A 134 -9.95 -9.08 11.33
C ALA A 134 -9.50 -7.75 11.98
N HIS A 135 -8.41 -7.14 11.52
CA HIS A 135 -7.91 -5.88 12.05
C HIS A 135 -8.38 -4.62 11.31
N LYS A 136 -9.17 -4.76 10.26
CA LYS A 136 -9.65 -3.63 9.45
C LYS A 136 -10.30 -2.52 10.28
N LYS A 137 -11.09 -2.88 11.30
CA LYS A 137 -11.78 -1.92 12.16
C LYS A 137 -10.80 -1.06 12.98
N TYR A 138 -9.69 -1.63 13.42
CA TYR A 138 -8.70 -0.94 14.25
C TYR A 138 -7.87 0.08 13.45
N TRP A 139 -7.57 -0.24 12.17
CA TRP A 139 -6.80 0.63 11.28
C TRP A 139 -7.63 1.67 10.53
N LYS A 140 -8.97 1.57 10.57
CA LYS A 140 -9.87 2.39 9.75
C LYS A 140 -9.66 3.91 9.95
N LYS A 141 -9.56 4.35 11.22
CA LYS A 141 -9.34 5.77 11.52
C LYS A 141 -7.97 6.20 11.03
N PHE A 142 -6.92 5.49 11.42
CA PHE A 142 -5.55 5.75 11.02
C PHE A 142 -5.40 5.92 9.50
N THR A 143 -5.93 4.97 8.73
CA THR A 143 -5.82 5.00 7.27
C THR A 143 -6.58 6.16 6.64
N ASN A 144 -7.75 6.51 7.19
CA ASN A 144 -8.47 7.70 6.71
C ASN A 144 -7.69 8.98 6.97
N ASP A 145 -7.16 9.13 8.17
CA ASP A 145 -6.37 10.31 8.56
C ASP A 145 -5.08 10.41 7.74
N LEU A 146 -4.41 9.27 7.51
CA LEU A 146 -3.21 9.20 6.69
C LEU A 146 -3.44 9.64 5.24
N ILE A 147 -4.50 9.12 4.62
CA ILE A 147 -4.85 9.48 3.24
C ILE A 147 -5.23 10.96 3.14
N GLN A 148 -5.98 11.48 4.10
CA GLN A 148 -6.30 12.90 4.16
C GLN A 148 -5.02 13.73 4.30
N TYR A 149 -4.19 13.44 5.30
CA TYR A 149 -2.91 14.12 5.54
C TYR A 149 -2.03 14.16 4.29
N LEU A 150 -1.82 13.01 3.64
CA LEU A 150 -1.00 12.92 2.43
C LEU A 150 -1.59 13.70 1.25
N THR A 151 -2.91 13.63 1.07
CA THR A 151 -3.58 14.31 -0.05
C THR A 151 -3.53 15.84 0.11
N GLU A 152 -3.65 16.33 1.35
CA GLU A 152 -3.55 17.77 1.65
C GLU A 152 -2.10 18.26 1.58
N MET A 153 -1.15 17.49 2.09
CA MET A 153 0.27 17.84 2.12
C MET A 153 0.93 17.78 0.73
N ASN A 154 0.57 16.79 -0.09
CA ASN A 154 1.12 16.58 -1.43
C ASN A 154 -0.01 16.30 -2.46
N PRO A 155 -0.65 17.34 -2.99
CA PRO A 155 -1.77 17.22 -3.93
C PRO A 155 -1.37 16.63 -5.30
N ASN A 156 -0.07 16.40 -5.53
CA ASN A 156 0.48 15.85 -6.77
C ASN A 156 0.84 14.35 -6.65
N ILE A 157 0.28 13.64 -5.66
CA ILE A 157 0.36 12.18 -5.61
C ILE A 157 -0.59 11.59 -6.67
N ILE A 158 -0.09 10.60 -7.40
CA ILE A 158 -0.87 9.81 -8.35
C ILE A 158 -1.43 8.59 -7.61
N TYR A 159 -2.71 8.32 -7.77
CA TYR A 159 -3.41 7.27 -7.04
C TYR A 159 -3.85 6.14 -7.98
N ILE A 160 -3.43 4.92 -7.69
CA ILE A 160 -3.88 3.70 -8.39
C ILE A 160 -4.80 2.92 -7.45
N MET A 161 -6.09 2.89 -7.76
CA MET A 161 -7.15 2.38 -6.91
C MET A 161 -7.77 1.10 -7.49
N TRP A 162 -7.32 -0.06 -7.01
CA TRP A 162 -7.76 -1.36 -7.48
C TRP A 162 -8.83 -1.96 -6.58
N GLY A 163 -10.02 -2.17 -7.15
CA GLY A 163 -11.18 -2.78 -6.49
C GLY A 163 -12.00 -1.81 -5.62
N ASN A 164 -13.12 -2.31 -5.12
CA ASN A 164 -14.12 -1.47 -4.44
C ASN A 164 -13.63 -0.86 -3.13
N ASN A 165 -12.76 -1.56 -2.40
CA ASN A 165 -12.19 -1.03 -1.16
C ASN A 165 -11.33 0.21 -1.44
N ALA A 166 -10.39 0.11 -2.38
CA ALA A 166 -9.53 1.24 -2.80
C ALA A 166 -10.37 2.36 -3.46
N LYS A 167 -11.36 2.01 -4.29
CA LYS A 167 -12.27 2.98 -4.92
C LYS A 167 -12.99 3.87 -3.91
N ALA A 168 -13.37 3.32 -2.76
CA ALA A 168 -14.02 4.12 -1.70
C ALA A 168 -13.09 5.21 -1.13
N PHE A 169 -11.81 4.92 -0.99
CA PHE A 169 -10.78 5.94 -0.63
C PHE A 169 -10.53 6.92 -1.78
N GLY A 170 -10.45 6.44 -3.01
CA GLY A 170 -10.31 7.29 -4.19
C GLY A 170 -11.41 8.34 -4.29
N LYS A 171 -12.66 7.99 -3.97
CA LYS A 171 -13.78 8.95 -3.91
C LYS A 171 -13.62 10.03 -2.83
N LYS A 172 -12.94 9.74 -1.73
CA LYS A 172 -12.61 10.75 -0.71
C LYS A 172 -11.51 11.67 -1.21
N ILE A 173 -10.48 11.10 -1.85
CA ILE A 173 -9.39 11.87 -2.47
C ILE A 173 -9.92 12.80 -3.55
N GLU A 174 -10.83 12.34 -4.43
CA GLU A 174 -11.50 13.20 -5.42
C GLU A 174 -12.16 14.43 -4.78
N LYS A 175 -12.79 14.25 -3.62
CA LYS A 175 -13.43 15.36 -2.89
C LYS A 175 -12.42 16.35 -2.33
N ILE A 176 -11.30 15.88 -1.79
CA ILE A 176 -10.24 16.73 -1.24
C ILE A 176 -9.56 17.51 -2.36
N LEU A 177 -9.20 16.84 -3.47
CA LEU A 177 -8.53 17.46 -4.61
C LEU A 177 -9.47 18.26 -5.51
N ASN A 178 -10.77 18.12 -5.34
CA ASN A 178 -11.79 18.59 -6.28
C ASN A 178 -11.51 18.18 -7.74
N SER A 179 -10.88 17.02 -7.92
CA SER A 179 -10.46 16.47 -9.22
C SER A 179 -10.30 14.95 -9.14
N LYS A 180 -10.43 14.29 -10.29
CA LYS A 180 -10.11 12.88 -10.49
C LYS A 180 -8.90 12.64 -11.39
N ASP A 181 -8.24 13.70 -11.84
CA ASP A 181 -7.22 13.62 -12.90
C ASP A 181 -5.98 12.81 -12.53
N LEU A 182 -5.71 12.69 -11.23
CA LEU A 182 -4.59 11.92 -10.67
C LEU A 182 -5.01 10.56 -10.12
N ILE A 183 -6.23 10.09 -10.42
CA ILE A 183 -6.75 8.84 -9.85
C ILE A 183 -7.13 7.85 -10.96
N HIS A 184 -6.45 6.72 -10.98
CA HIS A 184 -6.76 5.61 -11.88
C HIS A 184 -7.60 4.56 -11.15
N TYR A 185 -8.73 4.18 -11.72
CA TYR A 185 -9.61 3.14 -11.18
C TYR A 185 -9.60 1.90 -12.07
N ALA A 186 -9.45 0.72 -11.46
CA ALA A 186 -9.68 -0.56 -12.10
C ALA A 186 -10.27 -1.58 -11.11
N PRO A 187 -10.87 -2.69 -11.57
CA PRO A 187 -11.19 -3.84 -10.72
C PRO A 187 -9.94 -4.35 -9.97
N HIS A 188 -10.14 -5.13 -8.91
CA HIS A 188 -9.03 -5.69 -8.14
C HIS A 188 -8.26 -6.75 -8.96
N PRO A 189 -6.93 -6.88 -8.83
CA PRO A 189 -6.12 -7.87 -9.56
C PRO A 189 -6.36 -9.33 -9.12
N SER A 190 -7.24 -9.61 -8.17
CA SER A 190 -7.57 -10.98 -7.77
C SER A 190 -8.16 -11.79 -8.94
N PRO A 191 -7.99 -13.13 -8.96
CA PRO A 191 -8.60 -13.98 -9.98
C PRO A 191 -10.10 -13.80 -10.15
N LEU A 192 -10.81 -13.39 -9.08
CA LEU A 192 -12.26 -13.18 -9.09
C LEU A 192 -12.70 -11.96 -9.91
N SER A 193 -11.82 -11.00 -10.15
CA SER A 193 -12.17 -9.71 -10.78
C SER A 193 -11.20 -9.25 -11.86
N ALA A 194 -10.03 -9.88 -12.02
CA ALA A 194 -9.02 -9.43 -12.97
C ALA A 194 -9.52 -9.39 -14.43
N TYR A 195 -10.36 -10.35 -14.83
CA TYR A 195 -10.97 -10.38 -16.16
C TYR A 195 -12.15 -9.43 -16.34
N GLN A 196 -12.59 -8.74 -15.27
CA GLN A 196 -13.70 -7.78 -15.32
C GLN A 196 -13.21 -6.34 -15.58
N GLY A 197 -11.99 -6.17 -16.12
CA GLY A 197 -11.43 -4.89 -16.52
C GLY A 197 -10.18 -4.44 -15.77
N PHE A 198 -9.54 -5.31 -14.95
CA PHE A 198 -8.20 -5.04 -14.45
C PHE A 198 -7.18 -5.21 -15.59
N PHE A 199 -7.25 -6.32 -16.33
CA PHE A 199 -6.43 -6.50 -17.53
C PHE A 199 -6.80 -5.48 -18.59
N ASN A 200 -5.79 -4.91 -19.24
CA ASN A 200 -5.86 -3.80 -20.20
C ASN A 200 -6.30 -2.46 -19.60
N SER A 201 -6.32 -2.30 -18.27
CA SER A 201 -6.58 -1.00 -17.63
C SER A 201 -5.39 -0.03 -17.71
N LYS A 202 -4.21 -0.54 -18.08
CA LYS A 202 -2.97 0.23 -18.36
C LYS A 202 -2.54 1.19 -17.23
N PRO A 203 -2.53 0.76 -15.96
CA PRO A 203 -2.25 1.64 -14.84
C PRO A 203 -0.81 2.18 -14.83
N PHE A 204 0.15 1.39 -15.29
CA PHE A 204 1.57 1.72 -15.23
C PHE A 204 1.97 2.81 -16.24
N SER A 205 1.58 2.65 -17.51
CA SER A 205 1.81 3.67 -18.53
C SER A 205 1.01 4.94 -18.24
N TRP A 206 -0.20 4.82 -17.70
CA TRP A 206 -1.00 5.95 -17.28
C TRP A 206 -0.32 6.73 -16.14
N ALA A 207 0.21 6.03 -15.13
CA ALA A 207 0.91 6.67 -14.02
C ALA A 207 2.18 7.40 -14.50
N ASN A 208 2.99 6.79 -15.36
CA ASN A 208 4.19 7.41 -15.92
C ASN A 208 3.84 8.63 -16.77
N LYS A 209 2.77 8.56 -17.58
CA LYS A 209 2.27 9.74 -18.31
C LYS A 209 1.92 10.89 -17.36
N LYS A 210 1.22 10.60 -16.25
CA LYS A 210 0.87 11.62 -15.24
C LYS A 210 2.10 12.18 -14.53
N LEU A 211 3.10 11.35 -14.23
CA LEU A 211 4.38 11.81 -13.67
C LEU A 211 5.07 12.79 -14.60
N ASN A 212 5.13 12.49 -15.90
CA ASN A 212 5.70 13.39 -16.91
C ASN A 212 4.93 14.72 -17.00
N GLU A 213 3.59 14.67 -16.98
CA GLU A 213 2.74 15.88 -16.96
C GLU A 213 3.02 16.77 -15.74
N LEU A 214 3.43 16.17 -14.61
CA LEU A 214 3.82 16.85 -13.37
C LEU A 214 5.31 17.22 -13.29
N GLY A 215 6.10 16.96 -14.33
CA GLY A 215 7.55 17.19 -14.34
C GLY A 215 8.33 16.27 -13.39
N LYS A 216 7.75 15.12 -12.99
CA LYS A 216 8.37 14.13 -12.13
C LYS A 216 8.99 12.98 -12.92
N THR A 217 10.04 12.37 -12.37
CA THR A 217 10.66 11.17 -12.97
C THR A 217 9.69 10.00 -12.99
N GLU A 218 9.66 9.26 -14.10
CA GLU A 218 8.90 8.02 -14.24
C GLU A 218 9.32 6.95 -13.22
N ILE A 219 8.42 6.00 -12.99
CA ILE A 219 8.72 4.76 -12.26
C ILE A 219 9.21 3.71 -13.28
N LYS A 220 10.29 3.07 -12.97
CA LYS A 220 10.76 1.85 -13.65
C LYS A 220 10.05 0.67 -12.96
N TRP A 221 8.94 0.29 -13.56
CA TRP A 221 8.06 -0.74 -13.01
C TRP A 221 8.64 -2.15 -13.06
#